data_d18af6ffc7a62cc921e4b13518ae682c
#
_entry.id   d18af6ffc7a62cc921e4b13518ae682c
#
_cell.length_a   1.000
_cell.length_b   1.000
_cell.length_c   1.000
_cell.angle_alpha   90.00
_cell.angle_beta   90.00
_cell.angle_gamma   90.00
#
_symmetry.space_group_name_H-M   'P 1'
#
loop_
_entity.id
_entity.type
_entity.pdbx_description
1 polymer ?
#
loop_
_entity_poly.entity_id
_entity_poly.type
_entity_poly.pdbx_seq_one_letter_code
_entity_poly.pdbx_strand_id
1 'polypeptide(L)'
;MRNLACSGARALAVTDNLNFGNPNKPEVYYMLSECVKGLAEACKFFDVPVVGGNVSLYNEHGDGAIDPTPVVSMVGLIEGSEDVTRSFISGGDEALILLGGLPFELGASYFMQTRYDR
;
A
#
# COMPACT_ATOMS: atom_id res chain seq x y z
N MET A 1 3.64 5.46 1.86
CA MET A 1 3.77 6.87 2.34
C MET A 1 3.21 7.03 3.75
N ARG A 2 1.90 6.89 3.98
CA ARG A 2 1.29 7.13 5.31
C ARG A 2 1.95 6.34 6.44
N ASN A 3 2.27 5.06 6.24
CA ASN A 3 2.92 4.23 7.26
C ASN A 3 4.32 4.77 7.64
N LEU A 4 5.07 5.27 6.67
CA LEU A 4 6.37 5.91 6.94
C LEU A 4 6.19 7.23 7.69
N ALA A 5 5.22 8.06 7.27
CA ALA A 5 4.90 9.31 7.96
C ALA A 5 4.50 9.07 9.43
N CYS A 6 3.75 7.99 9.71
CA CYS A 6 3.39 7.61 11.08
C CYS A 6 4.60 7.26 11.96
N SER A 7 5.75 6.97 11.36
CA SER A 7 7.01 6.71 12.08
C SER A 7 7.94 7.92 12.13
N GLY A 8 7.54 9.04 11.51
CA GLY A 8 8.39 10.23 11.36
C GLY A 8 9.34 10.16 10.17
N ALA A 9 9.19 9.17 9.28
CA ALA A 9 10.10 8.96 8.16
C ALA A 9 9.64 9.68 6.89
N ARG A 10 10.59 10.28 6.19
CA ARG A 10 10.44 10.76 4.81
C ARG A 10 10.73 9.63 3.84
N ALA A 11 9.81 9.36 2.92
CA ALA A 11 10.02 8.33 1.90
C ALA A 11 11.18 8.68 0.96
N LEU A 12 11.98 7.68 0.62
CA LEU A 12 13.13 7.81 -0.27
C LEU A 12 12.96 7.01 -1.56
N ALA A 13 12.48 5.77 -1.47
CA ALA A 13 12.43 4.85 -2.58
C ALA A 13 11.34 3.80 -2.41
N VAL A 14 10.90 3.25 -3.54
CA VAL A 14 9.90 2.18 -3.62
C VAL A 14 10.53 0.97 -4.30
N THR A 15 10.17 -0.22 -3.82
CA THR A 15 10.30 -1.47 -4.57
C THR A 15 8.92 -2.11 -4.71
N ASP A 16 8.71 -2.84 -5.78
CA ASP A 16 7.48 -3.59 -6.02
C ASP A 16 7.72 -5.10 -6.10
N ASN A 17 6.66 -5.87 -5.90
CA ASN A 17 6.62 -7.29 -6.21
C ASN A 17 5.25 -7.57 -6.84
N LEU A 18 5.24 -7.68 -8.16
CA LEU A 18 4.03 -7.85 -8.95
C LEU A 18 3.75 -9.35 -9.14
N ASN A 19 2.57 -9.79 -8.71
CA ASN A 19 2.16 -11.19 -8.83
C ASN A 19 0.85 -11.26 -9.61
N PHE A 20 0.91 -11.87 -10.80
CA PHE A 20 -0.22 -11.97 -11.74
C PHE A 20 -0.26 -13.35 -12.40
N GLY A 21 -1.40 -13.68 -12.97
CA GLY A 21 -1.59 -14.87 -13.79
C GLY A 21 -0.86 -14.80 -15.13
N ASN A 22 -1.36 -15.56 -16.10
CA ASN A 22 -0.80 -15.62 -17.45
C ASN A 22 -1.09 -14.31 -18.24
N PRO A 23 -0.07 -13.50 -18.56
CA PRO A 23 -0.25 -12.22 -19.26
C PRO A 23 -0.64 -12.37 -20.74
N ASN A 24 -0.64 -13.59 -21.31
CA ASN A 24 -1.17 -13.84 -22.65
C ASN A 24 -2.71 -13.84 -22.65
N LYS A 25 -3.36 -13.90 -21.49
CA LYS A 25 -4.79 -13.70 -21.34
C LYS A 25 -5.09 -12.20 -21.32
N PRO A 26 -5.95 -11.68 -22.21
CA PRO A 26 -6.19 -10.24 -22.33
C PRO A 26 -6.64 -9.57 -21.03
N GLU A 27 -7.46 -10.23 -20.25
CA GLU A 27 -7.95 -9.75 -18.96
C GLU A 27 -6.83 -9.62 -17.92
N VAL A 28 -5.89 -10.57 -17.89
CA VAL A 28 -4.73 -10.54 -16.97
C VAL A 28 -3.76 -9.44 -17.40
N TYR A 29 -3.53 -9.30 -18.71
CA TYR A 29 -2.70 -8.22 -19.23
C TYR A 29 -3.28 -6.85 -18.92
N TYR A 30 -4.59 -6.68 -19.06
CA TYR A 30 -5.28 -5.44 -18.69
C TYR A 30 -5.06 -5.11 -17.21
N MET A 31 -5.30 -6.07 -16.31
CA MET A 31 -5.12 -5.87 -14.86
C MET A 31 -3.66 -5.51 -14.52
N LEU A 32 -2.69 -6.20 -15.10
CA LEU A 32 -1.26 -5.89 -14.93
C LEU A 32 -0.94 -4.47 -15.41
N SER A 33 -1.40 -4.12 -16.61
CA SER A 33 -1.16 -2.80 -17.20
C SER A 33 -1.72 -1.66 -16.35
N GLU A 34 -2.97 -1.79 -15.91
CA GLU A 34 -3.62 -0.77 -15.08
C GLU A 34 -2.97 -0.66 -13.69
N CYS A 35 -2.55 -1.79 -13.12
CA CYS A 35 -1.81 -1.80 -11.87
C CYS A 35 -0.49 -1.03 -11.97
N VAL A 36 0.29 -1.29 -13.02
CA VAL A 36 1.56 -0.59 -13.27
C VAL A 36 1.34 0.90 -13.49
N LYS A 37 0.30 1.28 -14.25
CA LYS A 37 -0.06 2.70 -14.45
C LYS A 37 -0.38 3.39 -13.12
N GLY A 38 -1.24 2.78 -12.29
CA GLY A 38 -1.60 3.33 -10.99
C GLY A 38 -0.39 3.49 -10.05
N LEU A 39 0.50 2.50 -10.01
CA LEU A 39 1.76 2.59 -9.27
C LEU A 39 2.64 3.72 -9.78
N ALA A 40 2.79 3.85 -11.10
CA ALA A 40 3.61 4.90 -11.71
C ALA A 40 3.04 6.31 -11.45
N GLU A 41 1.71 6.46 -11.51
CA GLU A 41 1.04 7.73 -11.20
C GLU A 41 1.24 8.12 -9.73
N ALA A 42 1.06 7.18 -8.81
CA ALA A 42 1.28 7.42 -7.38
C ALA A 42 2.74 7.77 -7.08
N CYS A 43 3.69 7.04 -7.66
CA CYS A 43 5.13 7.33 -7.47
C CYS A 43 5.51 8.71 -8.00
N LYS A 44 4.97 9.11 -9.16
CA LYS A 44 5.17 10.46 -9.71
C LYS A 44 4.54 11.53 -8.83
N PHE A 45 3.30 11.32 -8.37
CA PHE A 45 2.61 12.26 -7.49
C PHE A 45 3.37 12.53 -6.19
N PHE A 46 3.95 11.49 -5.61
CA PHE A 46 4.71 11.59 -4.36
C PHE A 46 6.20 11.88 -4.55
N ASP A 47 6.66 11.99 -5.78
CA ASP A 47 8.08 12.19 -6.14
C ASP A 47 8.99 11.14 -5.49
N VAL A 48 8.60 9.87 -5.57
CA VAL A 48 9.35 8.75 -4.99
C VAL A 48 9.71 7.76 -6.09
N PRO A 49 11.01 7.52 -6.36
CA PRO A 49 11.43 6.63 -7.44
C PRO A 49 11.21 5.16 -7.10
N VAL A 50 10.86 4.37 -8.11
CA VAL A 50 10.95 2.91 -8.06
C VAL A 50 12.38 2.51 -8.38
N VAL A 51 13.07 1.87 -7.44
CA VAL A 51 14.50 1.54 -7.54
C VAL A 51 14.76 0.07 -7.82
N GLY A 52 13.73 -0.74 -7.83
CA GLY A 52 13.83 -2.17 -8.13
C GLY A 52 12.54 -2.90 -7.81
N GLY A 53 12.55 -4.20 -8.04
CA GLY A 53 11.38 -5.01 -7.74
C GLY A 53 11.49 -6.41 -8.34
N ASN A 54 10.35 -7.11 -8.30
CA ASN A 54 10.19 -8.43 -8.88
C ASN A 54 8.87 -8.52 -9.64
N VAL A 55 8.84 -9.31 -10.71
CA VAL A 55 7.60 -9.68 -11.41
C VAL A 55 7.49 -11.19 -11.44
N SER A 56 6.40 -11.71 -10.88
CA SER A 56 6.01 -13.12 -10.95
C SER A 56 4.74 -13.24 -11.80
N LEU A 57 4.84 -13.98 -12.89
CA LEU A 57 3.77 -14.18 -13.85
C LEU A 57 3.40 -15.66 -13.95
N TYR A 58 2.31 -15.96 -14.64
CA TYR A 58 1.79 -17.33 -14.80
C TYR A 58 1.39 -18.00 -13.48
N ASN A 59 1.06 -17.20 -12.46
CA ASN A 59 0.55 -17.74 -11.20
C ASN A 59 -0.91 -18.13 -11.37
N GLU A 60 -1.17 -19.41 -11.32
CA GLU A 60 -2.50 -19.97 -11.49
C GLU A 60 -2.79 -20.98 -10.37
N HIS A 61 -4.05 -21.05 -9.95
CA HIS A 61 -4.53 -22.01 -8.97
C HIS A 61 -5.89 -22.56 -9.43
N GLY A 62 -6.02 -23.90 -9.48
CA GLY A 62 -7.22 -24.52 -9.99
C GLY A 62 -7.49 -24.12 -11.44
N ASP A 63 -8.68 -23.61 -11.71
CA ASP A 63 -9.13 -23.27 -13.05
C ASP A 63 -8.86 -21.81 -13.45
N GLY A 64 -8.16 -21.04 -12.63
CA GLY A 64 -8.00 -19.61 -12.85
C GLY A 64 -6.66 -19.02 -12.46
N ALA A 65 -6.47 -17.77 -12.87
CA ALA A 65 -5.38 -16.94 -12.42
C ALA A 65 -5.59 -16.56 -10.95
N ILE A 66 -4.48 -16.34 -10.22
CA ILE A 66 -4.56 -15.70 -8.91
C ILE A 66 -5.14 -14.29 -9.05
N ASP A 67 -5.70 -13.77 -7.98
CA ASP A 67 -6.08 -12.36 -7.91
C ASP A 67 -4.85 -11.46 -8.12
N PRO A 68 -5.00 -10.32 -8.82
CA PRO A 68 -3.93 -9.35 -8.98
C PRO A 68 -3.36 -8.94 -7.63
N THR A 69 -2.09 -9.25 -7.38
CA THR A 69 -1.47 -9.03 -6.07
C THR A 69 -0.16 -8.25 -6.21
N PRO A 70 -0.25 -6.91 -6.41
CA PRO A 70 0.90 -6.04 -6.31
C PRO A 70 1.25 -5.80 -4.84
N VAL A 71 2.48 -6.05 -4.47
CA VAL A 71 3.03 -5.74 -3.15
C VAL A 71 4.01 -4.59 -3.30
N VAL A 72 3.85 -3.55 -2.49
CA VAL A 72 4.71 -2.36 -2.53
C VAL A 72 5.43 -2.22 -1.20
N SER A 73 6.75 -2.18 -1.26
CA SER A 73 7.62 -1.86 -0.13
C SER A 73 8.24 -0.47 -0.33
N MET A 74 8.41 0.25 0.76
CA MET A 74 8.91 1.61 0.71
C MET A 74 9.95 1.83 1.80
N VAL A 75 11.07 2.44 1.43
CA VAL A 75 12.13 2.83 2.35
C VAL A 75 12.00 4.31 2.66
N GLY A 76 12.13 4.65 3.94
CA GLY A 76 12.17 6.03 4.41
C GLY A 76 13.35 6.29 5.32
N LEU A 77 13.68 7.55 5.48
CA LEU A 77 14.73 8.05 6.37
C LEU A 77 14.12 8.88 7.49
N ILE A 78 14.51 8.59 8.71
CA ILE A 78 14.32 9.45 9.88
C ILE A 78 15.65 10.15 10.13
N GLU A 79 15.67 11.48 10.05
CA GLU A 79 16.93 12.24 10.07
C GLU A 79 17.48 12.40 11.48
N GLY A 80 16.61 12.56 12.46
CA GLY A 80 16.99 12.67 13.86
C GLY A 80 16.25 11.69 14.76
N SER A 81 16.86 11.28 15.85
CA SER A 81 16.20 10.41 16.84
C SER A 81 14.98 11.07 17.50
N GLU A 82 14.95 12.40 17.53
CA GLU A 82 13.85 13.22 18.01
C GLU A 82 12.63 13.18 17.08
N ASP A 83 12.84 12.88 15.80
CA ASP A 83 11.77 12.78 14.79
C ASP A 83 11.02 11.43 14.83
N VAL A 84 11.50 10.49 15.63
CA VAL A 84 10.85 9.17 15.75
C VAL A 84 9.51 9.29 16.40
N THR A 85 8.45 9.01 15.63
CA THR A 85 7.08 8.96 16.13
C THR A 85 6.73 7.53 16.53
N ARG A 86 6.26 7.37 17.75
CA ARG A 86 5.89 6.07 18.32
C ARG A 86 4.39 5.80 18.19
N SER A 87 3.99 4.54 18.22
CA SER A 87 2.60 4.12 18.08
C SER A 87 1.76 4.28 19.36
N PHE A 88 2.34 4.78 20.43
CA PHE A 88 1.65 5.00 21.70
C PHE A 88 1.71 6.47 22.11
N ILE A 89 0.65 6.91 22.78
CA ILE A 89 0.55 8.23 23.39
C ILE A 89 1.32 8.17 24.72
N SER A 90 2.24 9.12 24.90
CA SER A 90 3.15 9.13 26.07
C SER A 90 2.48 9.59 27.38
N GLY A 91 1.27 10.14 27.28
CA GLY A 91 0.53 10.73 28.40
C GLY A 91 0.83 12.20 28.60
N GLY A 92 -0.13 12.93 29.13
CA GLY A 92 -0.10 14.38 29.30
C GLY A 92 -1.31 15.05 28.66
N ASP A 93 -1.29 16.35 28.53
CA ASP A 93 -2.36 17.14 27.90
C ASP A 93 -2.22 17.08 26.35
N GLU A 94 -2.35 15.89 25.78
CA GLU A 94 -2.26 15.67 24.33
C GLU A 94 -3.64 15.72 23.69
N ALA A 95 -3.74 16.33 22.51
CA ALA A 95 -4.98 16.37 21.72
C ALA A 95 -4.91 15.39 20.56
N LEU A 96 -5.94 14.58 20.37
CA LEU A 96 -6.12 13.76 19.18
C LEU A 96 -6.84 14.57 18.11
N ILE A 97 -6.20 14.73 16.96
CA ILE A 97 -6.76 15.50 15.84
C ILE A 97 -7.00 14.55 14.67
N LEU A 98 -8.24 14.53 14.16
CA LEU A 98 -8.58 13.84 12.93
C LEU A 98 -8.45 14.80 11.74
N LEU A 99 -7.58 14.47 10.80
CA LEU A 99 -7.42 15.19 9.54
C LEU A 99 -8.16 14.46 8.42
N GLY A 100 -9.07 15.16 7.74
CA GLY A 100 -9.89 14.64 6.66
C GLY A 100 -11.31 14.30 7.06
N GLY A 101 -12.07 13.76 6.10
CA GLY A 101 -13.44 13.32 6.32
C GLY A 101 -13.52 11.91 6.89
N LEU A 102 -14.62 11.60 7.55
CA LEU A 102 -14.93 10.21 7.91
C LEU A 102 -15.30 9.42 6.66
N PRO A 103 -14.80 8.19 6.50
CA PRO A 103 -15.24 7.33 5.40
C PRO A 103 -16.72 6.98 5.57
N PHE A 104 -17.48 7.07 4.49
CA PHE A 104 -18.92 6.70 4.49
C PHE A 104 -19.12 5.19 4.27
N GLU A 105 -18.09 4.49 3.80
CA GLU A 105 -18.15 3.06 3.53
C GLU A 105 -17.36 2.27 4.57
N LEU A 106 -18.00 1.23 5.10
CA LEU A 106 -17.41 0.31 6.07
C LEU A 106 -17.19 -1.10 5.47
N GLY A 107 -17.47 -1.27 4.18
CA GLY A 107 -17.30 -2.55 3.47
C GLY A 107 -15.86 -3.07 3.60
N ALA A 108 -15.71 -4.39 3.72
CA ALA A 108 -14.44 -5.08 3.93
C ALA A 108 -13.63 -4.58 5.15
N SER A 109 -14.27 -3.91 6.10
CA SER A 109 -13.63 -3.46 7.32
C SER A 109 -13.72 -4.52 8.43
N TYR A 110 -12.76 -4.49 9.33
CA TYR A 110 -12.79 -5.36 10.52
C TYR A 110 -14.01 -5.10 11.41
N PHE A 111 -14.53 -3.88 11.42
CA PHE A 111 -15.78 -3.54 12.09
C PHE A 111 -16.96 -4.32 11.52
N MET A 112 -17.10 -4.38 10.19
CA MET A 112 -18.16 -5.13 9.53
C MET A 112 -18.02 -6.63 9.79
N GLN A 113 -16.81 -7.16 9.74
CA GLN A 113 -16.54 -8.56 10.04
C GLN A 113 -16.93 -8.92 11.47
N THR A 114 -16.53 -8.12 12.46
CA THR A 114 -16.76 -8.41 13.87
C THR A 114 -18.21 -8.16 14.31
N ARG A 115 -18.89 -7.21 13.68
CA ARG A 115 -20.25 -6.81 14.10
C ARG A 115 -21.36 -7.55 13.36
N TYR A 116 -21.13 -7.92 12.12
CA TYR A 116 -22.16 -8.45 11.22
C TYR A 116 -21.81 -9.80 10.59
N ASP A 117 -20.64 -10.34 10.89
CA ASP A 117 -20.13 -11.61 10.35
C ASP A 117 -20.24 -11.70 8.80
N ARG A 118 -19.83 -10.60 8.13
CA ARG A 118 -19.93 -10.41 6.66
C ARG A 118 -18.59 -9.97 6.07
#